data_212e759631487ac94dab01ef89c3b25d
#
_entry.id   212e759631487ac94dab01ef89c3b25d
#
_cell.length_a   1.000
_cell.length_b   1.000
_cell.length_c   1.000
_cell.angle_alpha   90.00
_cell.angle_beta   90.00
_cell.angle_gamma   90.00
#
_symmetry.space_group_name_H-M   'P 1'
#
loop_
_entity.id
_entity.type
_entity.pdbx_description
1 polymer ?
#
loop_
_entity_poly.entity_id
_entity_poly.type
_entity_poly.pdbx_seq_one_letter_code
_entity_poly.pdbx_strand_id
1 'polypeptide(L)'
;MNFLTGLKAYTFQALSAVLLVLLLFQTWNLHRSTVDLANLKVQHAETLKDISEKTTKTALAVVVSQQQWSAALNQKDVKFRKELKDELKINDDLRNDVALGNRRLRLLGASCTKPTGTGEVPSTSSLDDAGTVRLSAETGQTVFDIRRGIIEDQKALRFLQGYVIDLQKDYDELYKKLQEGK
;
A
#
# COMPACT_ATOMS: atom_id res chain seq x y z
N MET A 1 63.07 60.22 53.63
CA MET A 1 61.73 60.26 53.00
C MET A 1 61.59 59.44 51.71
N ASN A 2 62.52 58.52 51.39
CA ASN A 2 62.49 57.81 50.08
C ASN A 2 62.00 56.35 50.16
N PHE A 3 61.58 55.87 51.32
CA PHE A 3 61.08 54.47 51.43
C PHE A 3 59.61 54.31 51.03
N LEU A 4 58.84 55.34 51.27
CA LEU A 4 57.43 55.36 50.95
C LEU A 4 57.10 55.53 49.42
N THR A 5 58.02 56.17 48.68
CA THR A 5 57.88 56.31 47.21
C THR A 5 58.19 55.01 46.45
N GLY A 6 59.17 54.26 46.96
CA GLY A 6 59.48 52.92 46.39
C GLY A 6 58.33 51.88 46.56
N LEU A 7 57.70 51.93 47.74
CA LEU A 7 56.57 51.01 48.02
C LEU A 7 55.35 51.27 47.13
N LYS A 8 55.06 52.57 46.85
CA LYS A 8 53.96 52.94 45.92
C LYS A 8 54.26 52.55 44.47
N ALA A 9 55.51 52.65 44.03
CA ALA A 9 55.88 52.21 42.68
C ALA A 9 55.76 50.69 42.50
N TYR A 10 56.12 49.89 43.51
CA TYR A 10 56.04 48.42 43.50
C TYR A 10 54.57 47.98 43.51
N THR A 11 53.69 48.62 44.28
CA THR A 11 52.24 48.27 44.28
C THR A 11 51.60 48.63 42.96
N PHE A 12 52.01 49.70 42.32
CA PHE A 12 51.46 50.08 40.98
C PHE A 12 51.93 49.10 39.89
N GLN A 13 53.16 48.66 39.91
CA GLN A 13 53.67 47.62 39.01
C GLN A 13 53.01 46.26 39.24
N ALA A 14 52.79 45.84 40.47
CA ALA A 14 52.09 44.61 40.79
C ALA A 14 50.61 44.65 40.29
N LEU A 15 49.92 45.77 40.45
CA LEU A 15 48.56 45.95 40.06
C LEU A 15 48.44 45.93 38.52
N SER A 16 49.38 46.54 37.78
CA SER A 16 49.40 46.50 36.31
C SER A 16 49.66 45.10 35.75
N ALA A 17 50.55 44.32 36.41
CA ALA A 17 50.82 42.96 36.03
C ALA A 17 49.59 42.06 36.22
N VAL A 18 48.88 42.18 37.33
CA VAL A 18 47.63 41.47 37.60
C VAL A 18 46.55 41.82 36.54
N LEU A 19 46.44 43.10 36.17
CA LEU A 19 45.47 43.54 35.16
C LEU A 19 45.79 42.94 33.79
N LEU A 20 47.05 42.88 33.39
CA LEU A 20 47.53 42.26 32.16
C LEU A 20 47.22 40.75 32.14
N VAL A 21 47.46 40.06 33.23
CA VAL A 21 47.11 38.61 33.33
C VAL A 21 45.62 38.37 33.20
N LEU A 22 44.79 39.21 33.84
CA LEU A 22 43.33 39.13 33.71
C LEU A 22 42.87 39.37 32.28
N LEU A 23 43.42 40.34 31.58
CA LEU A 23 43.10 40.63 30.17
C LEU A 23 43.51 39.45 29.26
N LEU A 24 44.68 38.87 29.46
CA LEU A 24 45.11 37.68 28.73
C LEU A 24 44.19 36.47 29.00
N PHE A 25 43.76 36.30 30.23
CA PHE A 25 42.84 35.25 30.62
C PHE A 25 41.46 35.45 29.98
N GLN A 26 40.96 36.66 29.96
CA GLN A 26 39.66 36.97 29.28
C GLN A 26 39.76 36.77 27.79
N THR A 27 40.82 37.20 27.11
CA THR A 27 40.99 36.98 25.66
C THR A 27 41.12 35.51 25.33
N TRP A 28 41.81 34.71 26.14
CA TRP A 28 41.92 33.30 25.96
C TRP A 28 40.58 32.57 26.14
N ASN A 29 39.79 32.97 27.13
CA ASN A 29 38.47 32.39 27.39
C ASN A 29 37.47 32.73 26.27
N LEU A 30 37.48 33.98 25.74
CA LEU A 30 36.71 34.37 24.59
C LEU A 30 37.09 33.64 23.31
N HIS A 31 38.40 33.43 23.09
CA HIS A 31 38.86 32.67 21.90
C HIS A 31 38.43 31.20 21.95
N ARG A 32 38.46 30.57 23.12
CA ARG A 32 37.99 29.20 23.30
C ARG A 32 36.48 29.06 23.00
N SER A 33 35.67 29.99 23.48
CA SER A 33 34.23 30.03 23.25
C SER A 33 33.86 30.23 21.78
N THR A 34 34.63 31.02 21.02
CA THR A 34 34.39 31.24 19.58
C THR A 34 34.75 30.03 18.73
N VAL A 35 35.79 29.26 19.11
CA VAL A 35 36.14 28.00 18.42
C VAL A 35 35.12 26.92 18.66
N ASP A 36 34.58 26.79 19.88
CA ASP A 36 33.53 25.84 20.20
C ASP A 36 32.24 26.14 19.45
N LEU A 37 31.85 27.38 19.31
CA LEU A 37 30.71 27.85 18.51
C LEU A 37 30.90 27.57 17.01
N ALA A 38 32.11 27.75 16.48
CA ALA A 38 32.42 27.44 15.09
C ALA A 38 32.32 25.93 14.82
N ASN A 39 32.88 25.10 15.69
CA ASN A 39 32.81 23.65 15.60
C ASN A 39 31.35 23.15 15.69
N LEU A 40 30.54 23.71 16.58
CA LEU A 40 29.13 23.38 16.70
C LEU A 40 28.34 23.72 15.42
N LYS A 41 28.63 24.87 14.79
CA LYS A 41 28.01 25.25 13.51
C LYS A 41 28.39 24.29 12.39
N VAL A 42 29.64 23.85 12.32
CA VAL A 42 30.09 22.86 11.32
C VAL A 42 29.37 21.53 11.54
N GLN A 43 29.31 21.04 12.76
CA GLN A 43 28.60 19.79 13.09
C GLN A 43 27.11 19.89 12.76
N HIS A 44 26.45 21.00 13.05
CA HIS A 44 25.07 21.23 12.66
C HIS A 44 24.87 21.25 11.14
N ALA A 45 25.78 21.89 10.41
CA ALA A 45 25.72 21.91 8.94
C ALA A 45 25.90 20.50 8.34
N GLU A 46 26.80 19.70 8.89
CA GLU A 46 27.00 18.30 8.47
C GLU A 46 25.78 17.42 8.79
N THR A 47 25.24 17.55 10.01
CA THR A 47 24.02 16.78 10.38
C THR A 47 22.81 17.17 9.53
N LEU A 48 22.61 18.46 9.24
CA LEU A 48 21.56 18.92 8.35
C LEU A 48 21.73 18.39 6.91
N LYS A 49 22.97 18.36 6.41
CA LYS A 49 23.28 17.78 5.10
C LYS A 49 22.99 16.29 5.06
N ASP A 50 23.41 15.54 6.07
CA ASP A 50 23.17 14.09 6.18
C ASP A 50 21.66 13.77 6.27
N ILE A 51 20.91 14.52 7.10
CA ILE A 51 19.46 14.41 7.21
C ILE A 51 18.78 14.73 5.86
N SER A 52 19.18 15.82 5.19
CA SER A 52 18.63 16.21 3.90
C SER A 52 18.89 15.14 2.84
N GLU A 53 20.10 14.59 2.78
CA GLU A 53 20.46 13.55 1.83
C GLU A 53 19.70 12.25 2.09
N LYS A 54 19.60 11.82 3.35
CA LYS A 54 18.82 10.64 3.77
C LYS A 54 17.33 10.83 3.46
N THR A 55 16.78 12.01 3.78
CA THR A 55 15.37 12.32 3.51
C THR A 55 15.08 12.28 2.01
N THR A 56 15.96 12.86 1.17
CA THR A 56 15.80 12.85 -0.28
C THR A 56 15.86 11.43 -0.84
N LYS A 57 16.83 10.62 -0.39
CA LYS A 57 16.93 9.21 -0.80
C LYS A 57 15.69 8.41 -0.39
N THR A 58 15.20 8.60 0.84
CA THR A 58 13.99 7.93 1.32
C THR A 58 12.76 8.37 0.53
N ALA A 59 12.60 9.68 0.27
CA ALA A 59 11.48 10.19 -0.51
C ALA A 59 11.49 9.63 -1.94
N LEU A 60 12.64 9.59 -2.61
CA LEU A 60 12.78 8.98 -3.93
C LEU A 60 12.44 7.48 -3.91
N ALA A 61 12.92 6.74 -2.92
CA ALA A 61 12.60 5.32 -2.77
C ALA A 61 11.09 5.08 -2.60
N VAL A 62 10.41 5.93 -1.82
CA VAL A 62 8.94 5.86 -1.64
C VAL A 62 8.22 6.14 -2.96
N VAL A 63 8.62 7.18 -3.71
CA VAL A 63 8.00 7.51 -5.01
C VAL A 63 8.18 6.37 -6.00
N VAL A 64 9.38 5.79 -6.10
CA VAL A 64 9.66 4.66 -7.01
C VAL A 64 8.83 3.44 -6.60
N SER A 65 8.76 3.11 -5.30
CA SER A 65 7.94 1.98 -4.84
C SER A 65 6.46 2.19 -5.12
N GLN A 66 5.94 3.41 -4.94
CA GLN A 66 4.56 3.77 -5.25
C GLN A 66 4.26 3.63 -6.76
N GLN A 67 5.19 4.06 -7.64
CA GLN A 67 5.02 3.88 -9.08
C GLN A 67 5.02 2.40 -9.49
N GLN A 68 5.92 1.60 -8.94
CA GLN A 68 5.95 0.16 -9.18
C GLN A 68 4.68 -0.53 -8.74
N TRP A 69 4.19 -0.17 -7.55
CA TRP A 69 2.94 -0.71 -7.01
C TRP A 69 1.72 -0.33 -7.87
N SER A 70 1.61 0.94 -8.29
CA SER A 70 0.52 1.39 -9.16
C SER A 70 0.57 0.72 -10.54
N ALA A 71 1.75 0.51 -11.10
CA ALA A 71 1.93 -0.23 -12.35
C ALA A 71 1.51 -1.71 -12.22
N ALA A 72 1.88 -2.36 -11.13
CA ALA A 72 1.48 -3.74 -10.84
C ALA A 72 -0.05 -3.87 -10.66
N LEU A 73 -0.69 -2.93 -9.96
CA LEU A 73 -2.15 -2.88 -9.83
C LEU A 73 -2.84 -2.70 -11.18
N ASN A 74 -2.35 -1.78 -12.02
CA ASN A 74 -2.90 -1.58 -13.35
C ASN A 74 -2.82 -2.84 -14.21
N GLN A 75 -1.71 -3.55 -14.18
CA GLN A 75 -1.57 -4.82 -14.89
C GLN A 75 -2.57 -5.88 -14.40
N LYS A 76 -2.77 -5.98 -13.09
CA LYS A 76 -3.77 -6.89 -12.51
C LYS A 76 -5.19 -6.50 -12.88
N ASP A 77 -5.54 -5.21 -12.87
CA ASP A 77 -6.85 -4.71 -13.28
C ASP A 77 -7.13 -5.03 -14.75
N VAL A 78 -6.17 -4.76 -15.64
CA VAL A 78 -6.28 -5.10 -17.07
C VAL A 78 -6.50 -6.61 -17.28
N LYS A 79 -5.72 -7.44 -16.59
CA LYS A 79 -5.87 -8.90 -16.65
C LYS A 79 -7.24 -9.34 -16.14
N PHE A 80 -7.67 -8.82 -14.98
CA PHE A 80 -8.98 -9.10 -14.40
C PHE A 80 -10.12 -8.75 -15.37
N ARG A 81 -10.10 -7.54 -15.93
CA ARG A 81 -11.13 -7.09 -16.90
C ARG A 81 -11.17 -7.96 -18.16
N LYS A 82 -10.00 -8.39 -18.64
CA LYS A 82 -9.92 -9.28 -19.77
C LYS A 82 -10.54 -10.64 -19.46
N GLU A 83 -10.13 -11.27 -18.36
CA GLU A 83 -10.66 -12.57 -17.93
C GLU A 83 -12.17 -12.53 -17.67
N LEU A 84 -12.67 -11.46 -17.02
CA LEU A 84 -14.09 -11.25 -16.80
C LEU A 84 -14.84 -11.16 -18.13
N LYS A 85 -14.35 -10.34 -19.06
CA LYS A 85 -14.95 -10.18 -20.40
C LYS A 85 -14.99 -11.50 -21.16
N ASP A 86 -13.91 -12.28 -21.12
CA ASP A 86 -13.84 -13.57 -21.82
C ASP A 86 -14.85 -14.58 -21.24
N GLU A 87 -15.00 -14.65 -19.91
CA GLU A 87 -15.99 -15.53 -19.28
C GLU A 87 -17.42 -15.07 -19.51
N LEU A 88 -17.69 -13.75 -19.48
CA LEU A 88 -19.01 -13.23 -19.79
C LEU A 88 -19.39 -13.50 -21.25
N LYS A 89 -18.43 -13.39 -22.17
CA LYS A 89 -18.65 -13.72 -23.58
C LYS A 89 -19.05 -15.18 -23.74
N ILE A 90 -18.34 -16.11 -23.11
CA ILE A 90 -18.67 -17.55 -23.11
C ILE A 90 -20.10 -17.75 -22.58
N ASN A 91 -20.46 -17.06 -21.49
CA ASN A 91 -21.79 -17.14 -20.92
C ASN A 91 -22.86 -16.66 -21.90
N ASP A 92 -22.62 -15.55 -22.59
CA ASP A 92 -23.53 -14.98 -23.57
C ASP A 92 -23.67 -15.86 -24.83
N ASP A 93 -22.56 -16.45 -25.30
CA ASP A 93 -22.58 -17.39 -26.42
C ASP A 93 -23.43 -18.64 -26.07
N LEU A 94 -23.25 -19.20 -24.88
CA LEU A 94 -24.06 -20.33 -24.39
C LEU A 94 -25.55 -19.95 -24.22
N ARG A 95 -25.83 -18.75 -23.72
CA ARG A 95 -27.18 -18.21 -23.58
C ARG A 95 -27.88 -18.13 -24.95
N ASN A 96 -27.19 -17.59 -25.96
CA ASN A 96 -27.66 -17.48 -27.30
C ASN A 96 -27.93 -18.87 -27.93
N ASP A 97 -27.04 -19.84 -27.74
CA ASP A 97 -27.23 -21.21 -28.21
C ASP A 97 -28.50 -21.86 -27.62
N VAL A 98 -28.81 -21.59 -26.34
CA VAL A 98 -30.02 -22.08 -25.69
C VAL A 98 -31.25 -21.33 -26.23
N ALA A 99 -31.15 -20.01 -26.45
CA ALA A 99 -32.25 -19.20 -27.03
C ALA A 99 -32.60 -19.66 -28.42
N LEU A 100 -31.61 -20.00 -29.26
CA LEU A 100 -31.79 -20.50 -30.63
C LEU A 100 -32.20 -21.99 -30.69
N GLY A 101 -32.26 -22.65 -29.55
CA GLY A 101 -32.56 -24.10 -29.47
C GLY A 101 -31.44 -25.03 -29.90
N ASN A 102 -30.21 -24.49 -30.18
CA ASN A 102 -29.04 -25.28 -30.54
C ASN A 102 -28.54 -26.13 -29.36
N ARG A 103 -28.78 -25.66 -28.13
CA ARG A 103 -28.50 -26.36 -26.89
C ARG A 103 -29.70 -26.43 -25.98
N ARG A 104 -29.79 -27.47 -25.17
CA ARG A 104 -30.87 -27.67 -24.19
C ARG A 104 -30.28 -27.93 -22.83
N LEU A 105 -30.78 -27.22 -21.81
CA LEU A 105 -30.40 -27.45 -20.43
C LEU A 105 -31.25 -28.59 -19.84
N ARG A 106 -30.61 -29.49 -19.14
CA ARG A 106 -31.24 -30.60 -18.43
C ARG A 106 -30.81 -30.59 -16.98
N LEU A 107 -31.76 -30.77 -16.07
CA LEU A 107 -31.51 -30.99 -14.65
C LEU A 107 -31.48 -32.49 -14.38
N LEU A 108 -30.36 -32.97 -13.86
CA LEU A 108 -30.21 -34.39 -13.45
C LEU A 108 -30.70 -34.54 -12.01
N GLY A 109 -31.43 -35.61 -11.73
CA GLY A 109 -31.89 -35.92 -10.37
C GLY A 109 -33.07 -35.08 -9.88
N ALA A 110 -33.70 -34.29 -10.73
CA ALA A 110 -34.89 -33.53 -10.35
C ALA A 110 -36.12 -34.48 -10.36
N SER A 111 -36.81 -34.59 -9.21
CA SER A 111 -38.10 -35.25 -9.10
C SER A 111 -39.24 -34.21 -9.14
N CYS A 112 -40.10 -34.31 -10.13
CA CYS A 112 -41.33 -33.51 -10.17
C CYS A 112 -42.44 -34.30 -9.43
N THR A 113 -42.82 -33.89 -8.23
CA THR A 113 -44.08 -34.32 -7.60
C THR A 113 -45.23 -33.66 -8.36
N LYS A 114 -46.06 -34.45 -9.00
CA LYS A 114 -47.33 -33.95 -9.61
C LYS A 114 -48.16 -33.27 -8.51
N PRO A 115 -48.53 -32.00 -8.65
CA PRO A 115 -49.55 -31.44 -7.76
C PRO A 115 -50.85 -32.17 -8.05
N THR A 116 -51.45 -32.77 -7.04
CA THR A 116 -52.78 -33.36 -7.05
C THR A 116 -53.86 -32.23 -7.07
N GLY A 117 -53.92 -31.45 -8.10
CA GLY A 117 -54.89 -30.36 -8.26
C GLY A 117 -55.22 -30.16 -9.73
N THR A 118 -56.52 -30.19 -10.05
CA THR A 118 -57.12 -29.90 -11.36
C THR A 118 -56.92 -28.45 -11.77
N GLY A 119 -55.70 -28.10 -12.15
CA GLY A 119 -55.37 -26.79 -12.73
C GLY A 119 -54.34 -26.99 -13.83
N GLU A 120 -54.65 -26.59 -15.06
CA GLU A 120 -53.68 -26.50 -16.14
C GLU A 120 -52.52 -25.61 -15.72
N VAL A 121 -51.42 -26.23 -15.29
CA VAL A 121 -50.15 -25.56 -15.08
C VAL A 121 -49.43 -25.57 -16.42
N PRO A 122 -49.05 -24.40 -17.00
CA PRO A 122 -48.21 -24.40 -18.18
C PRO A 122 -46.97 -25.20 -17.89
N SER A 123 -46.80 -26.33 -18.56
CA SER A 123 -45.65 -27.23 -18.37
C SER A 123 -44.37 -26.56 -18.86
N THR A 124 -43.65 -25.94 -17.97
CA THR A 124 -42.34 -25.31 -18.25
C THR A 124 -41.23 -26.34 -18.41
N SER A 125 -41.53 -27.65 -18.20
CA SER A 125 -40.58 -28.74 -18.31
C SER A 125 -41.27 -30.03 -18.79
N SER A 126 -40.67 -30.73 -19.72
CA SER A 126 -41.05 -32.11 -20.09
C SER A 126 -40.13 -33.13 -19.42
N LEU A 127 -40.74 -34.18 -18.83
CA LEU A 127 -39.99 -35.30 -18.27
C LEU A 127 -39.55 -36.18 -19.45
N ASP A 128 -38.23 -36.27 -19.65
CA ASP A 128 -37.63 -37.12 -20.68
C ASP A 128 -36.66 -38.06 -20.01
N ASP A 129 -36.93 -39.34 -20.12
CA ASP A 129 -36.12 -40.41 -19.53
C ASP A 129 -35.85 -40.32 -18.04
N ALA A 130 -35.84 -41.43 -17.31
CA ALA A 130 -35.85 -41.55 -15.86
C ALA A 130 -34.93 -40.55 -15.14
N GLY A 131 -35.48 -39.42 -14.63
CA GLY A 131 -34.80 -38.47 -13.72
C GLY A 131 -34.14 -37.28 -14.35
N THR A 132 -34.44 -36.92 -15.59
CA THR A 132 -33.98 -35.69 -16.22
C THR A 132 -35.16 -34.75 -16.56
N VAL A 133 -35.04 -33.47 -16.13
CA VAL A 133 -36.03 -32.43 -16.48
C VAL A 133 -35.40 -31.47 -17.50
N ARG A 134 -36.06 -31.29 -18.64
CA ARG A 134 -35.67 -30.27 -19.64
C ARG A 134 -36.19 -28.92 -19.22
N LEU A 135 -35.34 -27.92 -19.25
CA LEU A 135 -35.74 -26.56 -19.01
C LEU A 135 -36.26 -25.91 -20.31
N SER A 136 -37.29 -25.04 -20.18
CA SER A 136 -37.70 -24.17 -21.27
C SER A 136 -36.59 -23.20 -21.67
N ALA A 137 -36.63 -22.65 -22.89
CA ALA A 137 -35.64 -21.69 -23.34
C ALA A 137 -35.60 -20.43 -22.42
N GLU A 138 -36.77 -19.98 -21.95
CA GLU A 138 -36.94 -18.83 -21.07
C GLU A 138 -36.29 -19.10 -19.69
N THR A 139 -36.57 -20.25 -19.06
CA THR A 139 -35.96 -20.65 -17.82
C THR A 139 -34.45 -20.85 -18.00
N GLY A 140 -34.04 -21.36 -19.16
CA GLY A 140 -32.61 -21.47 -19.51
C GLY A 140 -31.90 -20.11 -19.54
N GLN A 141 -32.55 -19.07 -20.09
CA GLN A 141 -31.98 -17.72 -20.08
C GLN A 141 -31.80 -17.17 -18.64
N THR A 142 -32.80 -17.38 -17.78
CA THR A 142 -32.72 -17.01 -16.36
C THR A 142 -31.52 -17.67 -15.66
N VAL A 143 -31.23 -18.95 -15.95
CA VAL A 143 -30.06 -19.63 -15.44
C VAL A 143 -28.75 -18.94 -15.87
N PHE A 144 -28.66 -18.48 -17.12
CA PHE A 144 -27.47 -17.76 -17.60
C PHE A 144 -27.35 -16.35 -17.02
N ASP A 145 -28.48 -15.70 -16.69
CA ASP A 145 -28.46 -14.39 -16.01
C ASP A 145 -27.95 -14.55 -14.57
N ILE A 146 -28.39 -15.58 -13.85
CA ILE A 146 -27.85 -15.92 -12.52
C ILE A 146 -26.36 -16.29 -12.62
N ARG A 147 -25.96 -17.08 -13.61
CA ARG A 147 -24.57 -17.46 -13.84
C ARG A 147 -23.70 -16.21 -14.12
N ARG A 148 -24.20 -15.22 -14.85
CA ARG A 148 -23.50 -13.95 -15.07
C ARG A 148 -23.16 -13.28 -13.74
N GLY A 149 -24.15 -13.11 -12.84
CA GLY A 149 -23.91 -12.54 -11.51
C GLY A 149 -22.88 -13.34 -10.71
N ILE A 150 -22.96 -14.67 -10.74
CA ILE A 150 -21.97 -15.51 -10.05
C ILE A 150 -20.55 -15.32 -10.63
N ILE A 151 -20.40 -15.21 -11.96
CA ILE A 151 -19.11 -14.98 -12.60
C ILE A 151 -18.53 -13.62 -12.14
N GLU A 152 -19.34 -12.57 -12.16
CA GLU A 152 -18.95 -11.23 -11.73
C GLU A 152 -18.50 -11.22 -10.27
N ASP A 153 -19.29 -11.80 -9.36
CA ASP A 153 -18.99 -11.89 -7.93
C ASP A 153 -17.72 -12.72 -7.65
N GLN A 154 -17.61 -13.89 -8.29
CA GLN A 154 -16.43 -14.75 -8.11
C GLN A 154 -15.15 -14.09 -8.61
N LYS A 155 -15.21 -13.37 -9.73
CA LYS A 155 -14.05 -12.63 -10.25
C LYS A 155 -13.69 -11.48 -9.33
N ALA A 156 -14.67 -10.70 -8.85
CA ALA A 156 -14.44 -9.63 -7.90
C ALA A 156 -13.81 -10.14 -6.59
N LEU A 157 -14.33 -11.25 -6.05
CA LEU A 157 -13.76 -11.89 -4.84
C LEU A 157 -12.32 -12.34 -5.05
N ARG A 158 -12.01 -12.99 -6.17
CA ARG A 158 -10.62 -13.42 -6.48
C ARG A 158 -9.67 -12.23 -6.64
N PHE A 159 -10.14 -11.15 -7.26
CA PHE A 159 -9.36 -9.92 -7.38
C PHE A 159 -9.04 -9.33 -6.01
N LEU A 160 -10.06 -9.19 -5.14
CA LEU A 160 -9.89 -8.68 -3.78
C LEU A 160 -9.00 -9.58 -2.92
N GLN A 161 -9.16 -10.91 -3.00
CA GLN A 161 -8.28 -11.85 -2.30
C GLN A 161 -6.82 -11.69 -2.74
N GLY A 162 -6.57 -11.59 -4.05
CA GLY A 162 -5.24 -11.34 -4.57
C GLY A 162 -4.65 -10.01 -4.09
N TYR A 163 -5.47 -8.96 -4.02
CA TYR A 163 -5.07 -7.66 -3.50
C TYR A 163 -4.67 -7.72 -2.01
N VAL A 164 -5.47 -8.40 -1.18
CA VAL A 164 -5.17 -8.58 0.25
C VAL A 164 -3.87 -9.37 0.47
N ILE A 165 -3.65 -10.43 -0.30
CA ILE A 165 -2.41 -11.24 -0.22
C ILE A 165 -1.18 -10.38 -0.58
N ASP A 166 -1.25 -9.56 -1.62
CA ASP A 166 -0.15 -8.67 -1.99
C ASP A 166 0.12 -7.63 -0.90
N LEU A 167 -0.93 -7.03 -0.35
CA LEU A 167 -0.83 -6.05 0.73
C LEU A 167 -0.17 -6.65 1.98
N GLN A 168 -0.54 -7.88 2.32
CA GLN A 168 0.07 -8.61 3.44
C GLN A 168 1.55 -8.87 3.19
N LYS A 169 1.91 -9.29 1.98
CA LYS A 169 3.31 -9.52 1.60
C LYS A 169 4.14 -8.24 1.68
N ASP A 170 3.63 -7.13 1.15
CA ASP A 170 4.30 -5.83 1.21
C ASP A 170 4.49 -5.36 2.66
N TYR A 171 3.48 -5.58 3.51
CA TYR A 171 3.57 -5.29 4.95
C TYR A 171 4.65 -6.13 5.63
N ASP A 172 4.71 -7.43 5.37
CA ASP A 172 5.71 -8.33 5.95
C ASP A 172 7.14 -7.96 5.52
N GLU A 173 7.33 -7.58 4.24
CA GLU A 173 8.62 -7.10 3.73
C GLU A 173 9.04 -5.78 4.41
N LEU A 174 8.10 -4.86 4.58
CA LEU A 174 8.37 -3.59 5.26
C LEU A 174 8.75 -3.82 6.73
N TYR A 175 8.00 -4.68 7.42
CA TYR A 175 8.26 -5.03 8.81
C TYR A 175 9.64 -5.67 9.00
N LYS A 176 10.04 -6.56 8.08
CA LYS A 176 11.36 -7.18 8.08
C LYS A 176 12.47 -6.15 7.90
N LYS A 177 12.35 -5.23 6.95
CA LYS A 177 13.32 -4.15 6.72
C LYS A 177 13.47 -3.23 7.94
N LEU A 178 12.37 -2.97 8.67
CA LEU A 178 12.42 -2.18 9.90
C LEU A 178 13.14 -2.89 11.04
N GLN A 179 13.10 -4.21 11.09
CA GLN A 179 13.85 -4.99 12.09
C GLN A 179 15.34 -5.12 11.76
N GLU A 180 15.68 -5.27 10.48
CA GLU A 180 17.08 -5.37 10.01
C GLU A 180 17.81 -4.02 10.05
N GLY A 181 17.11 -2.89 10.10
CA GLY A 181 17.68 -1.53 10.20
C GLY A 181 17.91 -1.03 11.63
N LYS A 182 17.66 -1.85 12.64
CA LYS A 182 17.97 -1.57 14.05
C LYS A 182 19.28 -2.23 14.47
#